data_01042cbbdc28031eb95f170d136bcf8a
#
_entry.id   01042cbbdc28031eb95f170d136bcf8a
#
_cell.length_a   1.000
_cell.length_b   1.000
_cell.length_c   1.000
_cell.angle_alpha   90.00
_cell.angle_beta   90.00
_cell.angle_gamma   90.00
#
_symmetry.space_group_name_H-M   'P 1'
#
loop_
_entity.id
_entity.type
_entity.pdbx_description
1 polymer ?
#
loop_
_entity_poly.entity_id
_entity_poly.type
_entity_poly.pdbx_seq_one_letter_code
_entity_poly.pdbx_strand_id
1 'polypeptide(L)'
;MKIGIITFWDSHDNYGQIMQCYALSTYLEKAGHNTVIIRYKPYQKEGRLARLKKLNPTHVIAYYKYRKEQKTLQQVKGVTRDFDGFRNKNLRYTDKVYNGFEQLWHEDWSSFDAFVCGSDQIWSPKPDEQLNAYFLQFAPYKCLRIAYAPSFGRSVLPEYYQAQLHNLLEHFDAISVREREGVAFCKHANFDSQLVCDPTLLLKDSDYKKLTNHHVRDNKVFCYLIKWDTLFPIDEVKRVVSKYEGIHYFCTNGQEQFFQYEKNQTIENWVESIQKSNLSLTNSFHGTVFSILSHTPFVAFPLTGEASAMNNRLTSLLTKLGLEDRIYSKGTDLNSIVEAPIDWDKVDARLNDFRIESEKFLLNALKKKDQSCEHNICFLTSGSVHHNYGGLDRVTELLAGYFKSKGAK
;
A
#
# COMPACT_ATOMS: atom_id res chain seq x y z
N MET A 1 5.98 7.21 20.94
CA MET A 1 4.55 7.02 20.73
C MET A 1 4.29 5.58 20.36
N LYS A 2 3.13 5.03 20.74
CA LYS A 2 2.61 3.76 20.22
C LYS A 2 1.73 4.03 19.00
N ILE A 3 2.11 3.54 17.84
CA ILE A 3 1.49 3.85 16.55
C ILE A 3 0.87 2.59 15.95
N GLY A 4 -0.44 2.63 15.67
CA GLY A 4 -1.14 1.61 14.90
C GLY A 4 -1.00 1.86 13.40
N ILE A 5 -0.51 0.90 12.65
CA ILE A 5 -0.42 0.99 11.18
C ILE A 5 -1.47 0.08 10.56
N ILE A 6 -2.32 0.63 9.68
CA ILE A 6 -3.28 -0.13 8.89
C ILE A 6 -2.93 -0.02 7.41
N THR A 7 -2.71 -1.16 6.76
CA THR A 7 -2.40 -1.29 5.34
C THR A 7 -2.66 -2.72 4.88
N PHE A 8 -2.36 -3.04 3.62
CA PHE A 8 -2.34 -4.42 3.17
C PHE A 8 -1.13 -5.14 3.78
N TRP A 9 -1.37 -6.10 4.65
CA TRP A 9 -0.34 -6.80 5.43
C TRP A 9 -0.27 -8.31 5.17
N ASP A 10 -1.28 -8.89 4.53
CA ASP A 10 -1.60 -10.32 4.50
C ASP A 10 -1.30 -10.98 3.14
N SER A 11 -0.48 -10.37 2.31
CA SER A 11 -0.12 -10.97 1.02
C SER A 11 0.80 -12.18 1.17
N HIS A 12 0.61 -13.17 0.29
CA HIS A 12 1.43 -14.37 0.20
C HIS A 12 2.21 -14.47 -1.12
N ASP A 13 2.09 -13.46 -1.99
CA ASP A 13 2.67 -13.44 -3.33
C ASP A 13 3.06 -12.05 -3.84
N ASN A 14 2.59 -10.97 -3.19
CA ASN A 14 2.92 -9.61 -3.58
C ASN A 14 4.01 -9.03 -2.66
N TYR A 15 5.23 -9.05 -3.13
CA TYR A 15 6.41 -8.55 -2.41
C TYR A 15 6.27 -7.09 -1.99
N GLY A 16 5.79 -6.24 -2.88
CA GLY A 16 5.62 -4.83 -2.63
C GLY A 16 4.68 -4.51 -1.48
N GLN A 17 3.59 -5.27 -1.34
CA GLN A 17 2.65 -5.08 -0.24
C GLN A 17 3.30 -5.32 1.12
N ILE A 18 4.15 -6.33 1.23
CA ILE A 18 4.84 -6.61 2.48
C ILE A 18 5.97 -5.61 2.71
N MET A 19 6.72 -5.28 1.66
CA MET A 19 7.87 -4.38 1.77
C MET A 19 7.47 -2.93 2.13
N GLN A 20 6.34 -2.41 1.65
CA GLN A 20 5.86 -1.09 2.07
C GLN A 20 5.42 -1.09 3.55
N CYS A 21 4.80 -2.19 4.01
CA CYS A 21 4.42 -2.36 5.41
C CYS A 21 5.66 -2.43 6.31
N TYR A 22 6.64 -3.25 5.93
CA TYR A 22 7.94 -3.36 6.60
C TYR A 22 8.68 -2.02 6.65
N ALA A 23 8.76 -1.32 5.53
CA ALA A 23 9.49 -0.07 5.44
C ALA A 23 8.89 1.04 6.31
N LEU A 24 7.56 1.20 6.32
CA LEU A 24 6.89 2.19 7.16
C LEU A 24 7.10 1.88 8.66
N SER A 25 6.92 0.62 9.06
CA SER A 25 7.14 0.19 10.43
C SER A 25 8.59 0.43 10.86
N THR A 26 9.55 -0.03 10.05
CA THR A 26 10.99 0.13 10.33
C THR A 26 11.42 1.59 10.40
N TYR A 27 10.90 2.45 9.50
CA TYR A 27 11.21 3.87 9.53
C TYR A 27 10.73 4.54 10.82
N LEU A 28 9.48 4.29 11.20
CA LEU A 28 8.89 4.83 12.43
C LEU A 28 9.60 4.29 13.69
N GLU A 29 10.02 3.03 13.70
CA GLU A 29 10.80 2.46 14.80
C GLU A 29 12.18 3.09 14.92
N LYS A 30 12.86 3.38 13.80
CA LYS A 30 14.11 4.14 13.77
C LYS A 30 13.94 5.59 14.26
N ALA A 31 12.75 6.16 14.07
CA ALA A 31 12.39 7.48 14.61
C ALA A 31 12.02 7.43 16.11
N GLY A 32 12.14 6.29 16.78
CA GLY A 32 11.90 6.12 18.22
C GLY A 32 10.45 5.84 18.61
N HIS A 33 9.62 5.39 17.68
CA HIS A 33 8.24 5.02 17.93
C HIS A 33 8.08 3.50 18.10
N ASN A 34 7.01 3.07 18.77
CA ASN A 34 6.63 1.67 18.89
C ASN A 34 5.48 1.38 17.92
N THR A 35 5.74 0.63 16.87
CA THR A 35 4.76 0.35 15.82
C THR A 35 4.06 -0.99 16.01
N VAL A 36 2.78 -1.04 15.66
CA VAL A 36 1.96 -2.26 15.67
C VAL A 36 1.12 -2.29 14.39
N ILE A 37 1.27 -3.33 13.59
CA ILE A 37 0.45 -3.53 12.40
C ILE A 37 -0.91 -4.07 12.83
N ILE A 38 -1.97 -3.38 12.44
CA ILE A 38 -3.35 -3.78 12.71
C ILE A 38 -3.74 -4.87 11.72
N ARG A 39 -4.00 -6.09 12.22
CA ARG A 39 -4.36 -7.23 11.38
C ARG A 39 -5.82 -7.17 10.94
N TYR A 40 -6.14 -6.19 10.11
CA TYR A 40 -7.47 -6.05 9.54
C TYR A 40 -7.65 -6.93 8.30
N LYS A 41 -8.76 -7.65 8.24
CA LYS A 41 -9.26 -8.38 7.07
C LYS A 41 -10.68 -7.92 6.75
N PRO A 42 -10.98 -7.52 5.51
CA PRO A 42 -12.34 -7.21 5.12
C PRO A 42 -13.28 -8.38 5.38
N TYR A 43 -14.43 -8.10 5.99
CA TYR A 43 -15.42 -9.13 6.21
C TYR A 43 -15.98 -9.62 4.87
N GLN A 44 -15.75 -10.87 4.56
CA GLN A 44 -16.40 -11.52 3.43
C GLN A 44 -17.75 -12.07 3.92
N LYS A 45 -18.80 -11.28 3.74
CA LYS A 45 -20.17 -11.83 3.93
C LYS A 45 -20.36 -13.00 2.98
N GLU A 46 -20.28 -14.21 3.49
CA GLU A 46 -20.96 -15.33 2.85
C GLU A 46 -22.48 -15.14 3.04
N GLY A 47 -23.07 -14.26 2.26
CA GLY A 47 -24.49 -14.05 2.32
C GLY A 47 -25.24 -15.35 1.97
N ARG A 48 -26.38 -15.64 2.64
CA ARG A 48 -27.30 -16.73 2.24
C ARG A 48 -27.62 -16.68 0.75
N LEU A 49 -27.73 -15.48 0.16
CA LEU A 49 -27.92 -15.26 -1.29
C LEU A 49 -26.65 -15.60 -2.11
N ALA A 50 -25.44 -15.46 -1.58
CA ALA A 50 -24.23 -15.93 -2.25
C ALA A 50 -24.12 -17.46 -2.21
N ARG A 51 -24.63 -18.12 -1.14
CA ARG A 51 -24.80 -19.58 -1.12
C ARG A 51 -25.82 -20.06 -2.16
N LEU A 52 -26.92 -19.33 -2.38
CA LEU A 52 -27.90 -19.64 -3.41
C LEU A 52 -27.42 -19.34 -4.83
N LYS A 53 -26.61 -18.29 -5.02
CA LYS A 53 -25.90 -18.04 -6.28
C LYS A 53 -24.79 -19.07 -6.56
N LYS A 54 -24.26 -19.75 -5.55
CA LYS A 54 -23.38 -20.91 -5.71
C LYS A 54 -24.07 -22.12 -6.38
N LEU A 55 -25.39 -22.13 -6.45
CA LEU A 55 -26.17 -23.17 -7.13
C LEU A 55 -26.35 -22.93 -8.64
N ASN A 56 -25.93 -21.78 -9.17
CA ASN A 56 -25.91 -21.56 -10.61
C ASN A 56 -24.67 -22.26 -11.20
N PRO A 57 -24.82 -23.23 -12.13
CA PRO A 57 -23.73 -24.03 -12.67
C PRO A 57 -22.55 -23.20 -13.23
N THR A 58 -22.83 -22.05 -13.85
CA THR A 58 -21.82 -21.14 -14.37
C THR A 58 -20.98 -20.47 -13.29
N HIS A 59 -21.58 -20.12 -12.16
CA HIS A 59 -20.88 -19.55 -11.01
C HIS A 59 -20.13 -20.62 -10.20
N VAL A 60 -20.66 -21.83 -10.15
CA VAL A 60 -19.98 -23.00 -9.55
C VAL A 60 -18.72 -23.32 -10.34
N ILE A 61 -18.80 -23.33 -11.68
CA ILE A 61 -17.63 -23.55 -12.56
C ILE A 61 -16.61 -22.42 -12.41
N ALA A 62 -17.05 -21.16 -12.39
CA ALA A 62 -16.18 -20.01 -12.17
C ALA A 62 -15.52 -20.04 -10.79
N TYR A 63 -16.24 -20.43 -9.74
CA TYR A 63 -15.71 -20.60 -8.38
C TYR A 63 -14.73 -21.76 -8.28
N TYR A 64 -15.03 -22.91 -8.90
CA TYR A 64 -14.09 -24.04 -8.94
C TYR A 64 -12.85 -23.73 -9.78
N LYS A 65 -13.00 -22.99 -10.90
CA LYS A 65 -11.91 -22.50 -11.70
C LYS A 65 -11.04 -21.52 -10.88
N TYR A 66 -11.66 -20.56 -10.21
CA TYR A 66 -11.00 -19.64 -9.28
C TYR A 66 -10.30 -20.38 -8.13
N ARG A 67 -10.97 -21.35 -7.47
CA ARG A 67 -10.33 -22.16 -6.42
C ARG A 67 -9.23 -23.08 -6.93
N LYS A 68 -9.38 -23.61 -8.13
CA LYS A 68 -8.34 -24.40 -8.79
C LYS A 68 -7.16 -23.52 -9.15
N GLU A 69 -7.39 -22.33 -9.66
CA GLU A 69 -6.39 -21.30 -9.90
C GLU A 69 -5.70 -20.90 -8.58
N GLN A 70 -6.43 -20.59 -7.52
CA GLN A 70 -5.86 -20.29 -6.19
C GLN A 70 -5.05 -21.47 -5.61
N LYS A 71 -5.49 -22.72 -5.79
CA LYS A 71 -4.71 -23.90 -5.37
C LYS A 71 -3.50 -24.16 -6.27
N THR A 72 -3.60 -23.87 -7.56
CA THR A 72 -2.47 -23.96 -8.51
C THR A 72 -1.46 -22.85 -8.20
N LEU A 73 -1.91 -21.68 -7.76
CA LEU A 73 -1.11 -20.56 -7.30
C LEU A 73 -0.30 -20.88 -6.03
N GLN A 74 -0.84 -21.71 -5.14
CA GLN A 74 -0.12 -22.20 -3.96
C GLN A 74 0.86 -23.34 -4.28
N GLN A 75 0.80 -23.92 -5.48
CA GLN A 75 1.57 -25.10 -5.88
C GLN A 75 2.24 -24.93 -7.25
N VAL A 76 3.05 -23.90 -7.40
CA VAL A 76 4.18 -24.07 -8.32
C VAL A 76 5.11 -25.06 -7.65
N LYS A 77 5.08 -26.35 -8.07
CA LYS A 77 5.83 -27.43 -7.44
C LYS A 77 7.30 -27.02 -7.29
N GLY A 78 7.77 -26.97 -6.05
CA GLY A 78 9.16 -26.71 -5.71
C GLY A 78 9.55 -25.24 -5.53
N VAL A 79 8.59 -24.32 -5.41
CA VAL A 79 8.86 -22.90 -5.07
C VAL A 79 8.57 -22.66 -3.60
N THR A 80 9.56 -22.12 -2.88
CA THR A 80 9.41 -21.68 -1.48
C THR A 80 9.21 -20.17 -1.46
N ARG A 81 8.18 -19.66 -0.77
CA ARG A 81 7.90 -18.22 -0.64
C ARG A 81 8.05 -17.66 0.77
N ASP A 82 7.68 -18.39 1.78
CA ASP A 82 7.77 -18.07 3.22
C ASP A 82 7.52 -16.62 3.63
N PHE A 83 6.45 -16.02 3.08
CA PHE A 83 6.04 -14.66 3.44
C PHE A 83 5.64 -14.54 4.92
N ASP A 84 5.09 -15.62 5.49
CA ASP A 84 4.74 -15.67 6.91
C ASP A 84 5.98 -15.64 7.80
N GLY A 85 7.03 -16.37 7.45
CA GLY A 85 8.31 -16.34 8.16
C GLY A 85 8.90 -14.94 8.18
N PHE A 86 8.94 -14.26 7.02
CA PHE A 86 9.40 -12.87 6.94
C PHE A 86 8.57 -11.94 7.84
N ARG A 87 7.24 -12.01 7.76
CA ARG A 87 6.34 -11.18 8.55
C ARG A 87 6.52 -11.39 10.05
N ASN A 88 6.56 -12.63 10.49
CA ASN A 88 6.69 -12.97 11.90
C ASN A 88 8.04 -12.54 12.48
N LYS A 89 9.10 -12.54 11.67
CA LYS A 89 10.43 -12.09 12.06
C LYS A 89 10.55 -10.56 12.14
N ASN A 90 9.90 -9.83 11.24
CA ASN A 90 10.21 -8.43 10.98
C ASN A 90 9.09 -7.45 11.35
N LEU A 91 7.88 -7.91 11.68
CA LEU A 91 6.73 -7.05 11.96
C LEU A 91 6.09 -7.40 13.30
N ARG A 92 5.62 -6.37 14.02
CA ARG A 92 4.80 -6.54 15.22
C ARG A 92 3.34 -6.35 14.86
N TYR A 93 2.49 -7.19 15.41
CA TYR A 93 1.06 -7.23 15.10
C TYR A 93 0.19 -7.03 16.32
N THR A 94 -1.07 -6.62 16.09
CA THR A 94 -2.12 -6.80 17.09
C THR A 94 -2.32 -8.27 17.42
N ASP A 95 -2.67 -8.60 18.68
CA ASP A 95 -2.82 -9.99 19.15
C ASP A 95 -3.91 -10.75 18.38
N LYS A 96 -4.94 -10.07 17.94
CA LYS A 96 -6.05 -10.64 17.17
C LYS A 96 -6.13 -10.11 15.74
N VAL A 97 -6.82 -10.86 14.88
CA VAL A 97 -7.20 -10.45 13.53
C VAL A 97 -8.61 -9.89 13.58
N TYR A 98 -8.79 -8.68 13.03
CA TYR A 98 -10.09 -8.02 12.94
C TYR A 98 -10.77 -8.36 11.62
N ASN A 99 -11.86 -9.13 11.68
CA ASN A 99 -12.63 -9.50 10.51
C ASN A 99 -13.83 -8.55 10.34
N GLY A 100 -13.69 -7.57 9.46
CA GLY A 100 -14.66 -6.51 9.23
C GLY A 100 -14.43 -5.26 10.10
N PHE A 101 -15.05 -4.15 9.68
CA PHE A 101 -14.89 -2.85 10.31
C PHE A 101 -15.47 -2.79 11.74
N GLU A 102 -16.57 -3.49 11.98
CA GLU A 102 -17.24 -3.50 13.28
C GLU A 102 -16.33 -3.97 14.41
N GLN A 103 -15.46 -4.95 14.15
CA GLN A 103 -14.50 -5.41 15.15
C GLN A 103 -13.42 -4.37 15.46
N LEU A 104 -13.02 -3.55 14.49
CA LEU A 104 -12.13 -2.41 14.73
C LEU A 104 -12.84 -1.32 15.53
N TRP A 105 -14.11 -1.06 15.22
CA TRP A 105 -14.90 -0.01 15.87
C TRP A 105 -15.12 -0.26 17.36
N HIS A 106 -15.32 -1.52 17.76
CA HIS A 106 -15.55 -1.91 19.15
C HIS A 106 -14.30 -2.28 19.93
N GLU A 107 -13.11 -2.14 19.33
CA GLU A 107 -11.85 -2.40 20.01
C GLU A 107 -11.45 -1.25 20.94
N ASP A 108 -10.80 -1.57 22.06
CA ASP A 108 -10.18 -0.56 22.92
C ASP A 108 -8.81 -0.12 22.37
N TRP A 109 -8.80 1.03 21.73
CA TRP A 109 -7.60 1.67 21.20
C TRP A 109 -6.98 2.69 22.16
N SER A 110 -7.37 2.69 23.44
CA SER A 110 -6.97 3.72 24.42
C SER A 110 -5.46 3.79 24.67
N SER A 111 -4.73 2.69 24.42
CA SER A 111 -3.28 2.61 24.58
C SER A 111 -2.47 3.15 23.39
N PHE A 112 -3.12 3.56 22.30
CA PHE A 112 -2.44 4.12 21.13
C PHE A 112 -2.43 5.65 21.16
N ASP A 113 -1.34 6.22 20.64
CA ASP A 113 -1.16 7.67 20.51
C ASP A 113 -1.52 8.15 19.10
N ALA A 114 -1.28 7.34 18.09
CA ALA A 114 -1.51 7.66 16.69
C ALA A 114 -1.89 6.44 15.87
N PHE A 115 -2.60 6.70 14.76
CA PHE A 115 -2.85 5.73 13.70
C PHE A 115 -2.35 6.27 12.38
N VAL A 116 -1.66 5.41 11.63
CA VAL A 116 -1.19 5.72 10.28
C VAL A 116 -1.84 4.75 9.32
N CYS A 117 -2.63 5.25 8.36
CA CYS A 117 -2.95 4.44 7.19
C CYS A 117 -1.74 4.48 6.25
N GLY A 118 -1.19 3.29 5.99
CA GLY A 118 0.05 3.15 5.20
C GLY A 118 -0.20 3.21 3.71
N SER A 119 0.83 2.91 2.96
CA SER A 119 0.85 2.93 1.51
C SER A 119 0.03 1.79 0.87
N ASP A 120 0.18 1.64 -0.44
CA ASP A 120 -0.55 0.77 -1.36
C ASP A 120 -1.96 1.29 -1.69
N GLN A 121 -2.71 0.54 -2.51
CA GLN A 121 -4.03 0.92 -3.03
C GLN A 121 -5.14 0.76 -1.98
N ILE A 122 -4.87 1.15 -0.75
CA ILE A 122 -5.85 1.07 0.34
C ILE A 122 -7.02 2.05 0.15
N TRP A 123 -6.79 3.14 -0.58
CA TRP A 123 -7.81 4.15 -0.92
C TRP A 123 -8.44 3.96 -2.31
N SER A 124 -8.18 2.82 -3.01
CA SER A 124 -8.94 2.50 -4.23
C SER A 124 -10.41 2.25 -3.90
N PRO A 125 -11.35 2.53 -4.81
CA PRO A 125 -12.78 2.28 -4.60
C PRO A 125 -13.07 0.86 -4.12
N LYS A 126 -13.72 0.74 -2.98
CA LYS A 126 -14.05 -0.48 -2.22
C LYS A 126 -15.41 -0.30 -1.56
N PRO A 127 -16.03 -1.39 -1.02
CA PRO A 127 -17.18 -1.27 -0.12
C PRO A 127 -16.90 -0.36 1.08
N ASP A 128 -17.90 0.39 1.54
CA ASP A 128 -17.78 1.41 2.59
C ASP A 128 -17.14 0.88 3.89
N GLU A 129 -17.47 -0.33 4.32
CA GLU A 129 -16.84 -0.95 5.49
C GLU A 129 -15.30 -1.03 5.38
N GLN A 130 -14.79 -1.29 4.16
CA GLN A 130 -13.35 -1.35 3.93
C GLN A 130 -12.74 0.04 3.86
N LEU A 131 -13.46 1.00 3.26
CA LEU A 131 -13.04 2.39 3.23
C LEU A 131 -12.97 2.94 4.65
N ASN A 132 -13.99 2.77 5.47
CA ASN A 132 -14.01 3.22 6.86
C ASN A 132 -12.81 2.72 7.66
N ALA A 133 -12.37 1.46 7.44
CA ALA A 133 -11.19 0.94 8.09
C ALA A 133 -9.90 1.66 7.63
N TYR A 134 -9.70 1.78 6.31
CA TYR A 134 -8.49 2.39 5.75
C TYR A 134 -8.47 3.92 5.84
N PHE A 135 -9.62 4.58 6.08
CA PHE A 135 -9.73 5.99 6.41
C PHE A 135 -9.75 6.25 7.92
N LEU A 136 -9.36 5.26 8.74
CA LEU A 136 -9.16 5.38 10.19
C LEU A 136 -10.40 5.84 10.97
N GLN A 137 -11.62 5.55 10.48
CA GLN A 137 -12.86 5.97 11.14
C GLN A 137 -13.03 5.34 12.52
N PHE A 138 -12.36 4.22 12.81
CA PHE A 138 -12.36 3.55 14.12
C PHE A 138 -11.44 4.21 15.15
N ALA A 139 -10.52 5.07 14.73
CA ALA A 139 -9.53 5.65 15.63
C ALA A 139 -10.18 6.62 16.62
N PRO A 140 -9.81 6.60 17.92
CA PRO A 140 -10.30 7.57 18.90
C PRO A 140 -9.91 9.01 18.54
N TYR A 141 -10.75 9.98 18.85
CA TYR A 141 -10.47 11.41 18.61
C TYR A 141 -9.18 11.92 19.26
N LYS A 142 -8.79 11.35 20.40
CA LYS A 142 -7.55 11.71 21.08
C LYS A 142 -6.29 11.26 20.33
N CYS A 143 -6.40 10.31 19.40
CA CYS A 143 -5.28 9.78 18.64
C CYS A 143 -5.06 10.59 17.37
N LEU A 144 -3.80 10.81 17.00
CA LEU A 144 -3.47 11.38 15.69
C LEU A 144 -3.87 10.40 14.58
N ARG A 145 -4.44 10.92 13.50
CA ARG A 145 -4.82 10.19 12.30
C ARG A 145 -4.03 10.71 11.12
N ILE A 146 -3.14 9.92 10.60
CA ILE A 146 -2.20 10.31 9.55
C ILE A 146 -2.35 9.40 8.34
N ALA A 147 -2.49 9.99 7.17
CA ALA A 147 -2.38 9.28 5.92
C ALA A 147 -0.95 9.40 5.37
N TYR A 148 -0.23 8.29 5.28
CA TYR A 148 1.09 8.28 4.69
C TYR A 148 1.12 7.47 3.39
N ALA A 149 1.17 8.15 2.27
CA ALA A 149 1.30 7.58 0.93
C ALA A 149 0.23 6.56 0.50
N PRO A 150 -1.04 6.56 0.99
CA PRO A 150 -2.06 5.73 0.39
C PRO A 150 -2.24 6.08 -1.08
N SER A 151 -2.69 5.09 -1.86
CA SER A 151 -2.93 5.23 -3.30
C SER A 151 -4.41 5.00 -3.61
N PHE A 152 -4.97 5.85 -4.46
CA PHE A 152 -6.30 5.64 -5.04
C PHE A 152 -6.26 4.61 -6.18
N GLY A 153 -5.08 4.40 -6.80
CA GLY A 153 -4.88 3.41 -7.85
C GLY A 153 -5.69 3.67 -9.13
N ARG A 154 -6.13 4.91 -9.33
CA ARG A 154 -6.96 5.35 -10.46
C ARG A 154 -6.61 6.76 -10.90
N SER A 155 -6.86 7.06 -12.18
CA SER A 155 -6.77 8.41 -12.74
C SER A 155 -8.06 9.22 -12.58
N VAL A 156 -9.20 8.53 -12.41
CA VAL A 156 -10.52 9.13 -12.19
C VAL A 156 -11.24 8.32 -11.13
N LEU A 157 -11.82 9.01 -10.15
CA LEU A 157 -12.66 8.39 -9.13
C LEU A 157 -14.12 8.32 -9.60
N PRO A 158 -14.85 7.24 -9.30
CA PRO A 158 -16.29 7.17 -9.51
C PRO A 158 -17.02 8.30 -8.76
N GLU A 159 -18.11 8.79 -9.32
CA GLU A 159 -18.88 9.91 -8.76
C GLU A 159 -19.34 9.66 -7.32
N TYR A 160 -19.85 8.46 -7.04
CA TYR A 160 -20.26 8.07 -5.68
C TYR A 160 -19.11 8.15 -4.68
N TYR A 161 -17.88 7.85 -5.12
CA TYR A 161 -16.71 7.90 -4.26
C TYR A 161 -16.26 9.35 -4.02
N GLN A 162 -16.32 10.18 -5.05
CA GLN A 162 -16.02 11.61 -4.91
C GLN A 162 -16.98 12.28 -3.91
N ALA A 163 -18.27 11.91 -3.95
CA ALA A 163 -19.29 12.48 -3.07
C ALA A 163 -19.03 12.17 -1.58
N GLN A 164 -18.43 11.02 -1.25
CA GLN A 164 -18.14 10.66 0.15
C GLN A 164 -16.73 11.01 0.60
N LEU A 165 -15.83 11.38 -0.31
CA LEU A 165 -14.41 11.56 -0.01
C LEU A 165 -14.17 12.67 1.04
N HIS A 166 -14.97 13.73 1.04
CA HIS A 166 -14.91 14.77 2.05
C HIS A 166 -15.08 14.17 3.47
N ASN A 167 -16.16 13.44 3.71
CA ASN A 167 -16.45 12.84 5.02
C ASN A 167 -15.40 11.78 5.44
N LEU A 168 -14.79 11.11 4.47
CA LEU A 168 -13.73 10.14 4.74
C LEU A 168 -12.42 10.82 5.19
N LEU A 169 -12.14 12.03 4.69
CA LEU A 169 -10.91 12.76 4.96
C LEU A 169 -10.98 13.70 6.17
N GLU A 170 -12.18 14.15 6.59
CA GLU A 170 -12.37 15.23 7.58
C GLU A 170 -11.70 14.99 8.94
N HIS A 171 -11.44 13.74 9.29
CA HIS A 171 -10.87 13.38 10.58
C HIS A 171 -9.35 13.18 10.57
N PHE A 172 -8.68 13.39 9.44
CA PHE A 172 -7.23 13.29 9.38
C PHE A 172 -6.53 14.56 9.87
N ASP A 173 -5.53 14.39 10.72
CA ASP A 173 -4.65 15.48 11.18
C ASP A 173 -3.61 15.87 10.12
N ALA A 174 -3.21 14.92 9.26
CA ALA A 174 -2.32 15.15 8.14
C ALA A 174 -2.56 14.13 7.02
N ILE A 175 -2.55 14.63 5.78
CA ILE A 175 -2.84 13.82 4.60
C ILE A 175 -1.67 13.91 3.63
N SER A 176 -1.13 12.76 3.25
CA SER A 176 -0.25 12.64 2.10
C SER A 176 -0.68 11.49 1.20
N VAL A 177 -0.27 11.53 -0.04
CA VAL A 177 -0.61 10.52 -1.06
C VAL A 177 0.61 10.21 -1.93
N ARG A 178 0.60 9.07 -2.60
CA ARG A 178 1.74 8.57 -3.37
C ARG A 178 1.76 9.03 -4.84
N GLU A 179 0.63 9.47 -5.37
CA GLU A 179 0.49 9.92 -6.76
C GLU A 179 -0.14 11.32 -6.87
N ARG A 180 0.17 12.02 -7.97
CA ARG A 180 -0.30 13.40 -8.24
C ARG A 180 -1.82 13.50 -8.32
N GLU A 181 -2.46 12.49 -8.90
CA GLU A 181 -3.91 12.39 -9.01
C GLU A 181 -4.55 12.36 -7.62
N GLY A 182 -3.92 11.69 -6.66
CA GLY A 182 -4.38 11.68 -5.27
C GLY A 182 -4.38 13.07 -4.63
N VAL A 183 -3.38 13.90 -4.92
CA VAL A 183 -3.36 15.31 -4.47
C VAL A 183 -4.55 16.08 -5.06
N ALA A 184 -4.83 15.89 -6.35
CA ALA A 184 -5.97 16.53 -7.00
C ALA A 184 -7.31 16.07 -6.42
N PHE A 185 -7.46 14.78 -6.09
CA PHE A 185 -8.68 14.26 -5.45
C PHE A 185 -8.90 14.83 -4.05
N CYS A 186 -7.86 14.88 -3.22
CA CYS A 186 -7.95 15.50 -1.90
C CYS A 186 -8.33 16.98 -2.00
N LYS A 187 -7.70 17.71 -2.92
CA LYS A 187 -8.02 19.14 -3.15
C LYS A 187 -9.47 19.34 -3.62
N HIS A 188 -9.97 18.46 -4.49
CA HIS A 188 -11.38 18.51 -4.92
C HIS A 188 -12.35 18.25 -3.75
N ALA A 189 -11.94 17.43 -2.79
CA ALA A 189 -12.66 17.20 -1.55
C ALA A 189 -12.45 18.30 -0.48
N ASN A 190 -11.77 19.41 -0.80
CA ASN A 190 -11.43 20.55 0.07
C ASN A 190 -10.41 20.23 1.17
N PHE A 191 -9.48 19.30 0.93
CA PHE A 191 -8.38 19.01 1.83
C PHE A 191 -7.02 19.22 1.15
N ASP A 192 -6.10 19.83 1.90
CA ASP A 192 -4.70 19.88 1.50
C ASP A 192 -4.02 18.53 1.73
N SER A 193 -3.21 18.14 0.78
CA SER A 193 -2.42 16.92 0.89
C SER A 193 -1.05 17.08 0.23
N GLN A 194 -0.08 16.32 0.72
CA GLN A 194 1.28 16.35 0.18
C GLN A 194 1.57 15.10 -0.64
N LEU A 195 2.23 15.28 -1.80
CA LEU A 195 2.83 14.18 -2.54
C LEU A 195 4.09 13.71 -1.78
N VAL A 196 4.14 12.45 -1.41
CA VAL A 196 5.27 11.84 -0.70
C VAL A 196 5.72 10.56 -1.38
N CYS A 197 6.94 10.13 -1.09
CA CYS A 197 7.45 8.87 -1.60
C CYS A 197 6.78 7.66 -0.92
N ASP A 198 6.75 6.54 -1.63
CA ASP A 198 6.37 5.26 -1.04
C ASP A 198 7.25 4.95 0.19
N PRO A 199 6.71 4.34 1.27
CA PRO A 199 7.50 3.99 2.45
C PRO A 199 8.78 3.25 2.16
N THR A 200 8.80 2.44 1.09
CA THR A 200 10.02 1.72 0.69
C THR A 200 11.17 2.66 0.29
N LEU A 201 10.88 3.88 -0.10
CA LEU A 201 11.89 4.90 -0.42
C LEU A 201 12.31 5.74 0.80
N LEU A 202 11.65 5.63 1.96
CA LEU A 202 12.13 6.22 3.23
C LEU A 202 13.38 5.51 3.74
N LEU A 203 13.49 4.22 3.47
CA LEU A 203 14.68 3.44 3.79
C LEU A 203 15.71 3.53 2.67
N LYS A 204 16.99 3.38 3.02
CA LYS A 204 18.11 3.34 2.07
C LYS A 204 18.41 1.90 1.67
N ASP A 205 19.10 1.70 0.56
CA ASP A 205 19.59 0.37 0.13
C ASP A 205 20.35 -0.35 1.26
N SER A 206 21.16 0.38 2.04
CA SER A 206 21.87 -0.18 3.20
C SER A 206 20.95 -0.79 4.26
N ASP A 207 19.71 -0.37 4.36
CA ASP A 207 18.73 -0.94 5.28
C ASP A 207 18.21 -2.28 4.77
N TYR A 208 18.01 -2.38 3.47
CA TYR A 208 17.58 -3.61 2.81
C TYR A 208 18.71 -4.64 2.68
N LYS A 209 19.97 -4.20 2.56
CA LYS A 209 21.14 -5.10 2.63
C LYS A 209 21.23 -5.90 3.93
N LYS A 210 20.58 -5.44 5.00
CA LYS A 210 20.46 -6.23 6.25
C LYS A 210 19.57 -7.46 6.13
N LEU A 211 18.69 -7.48 5.12
CA LEU A 211 17.80 -8.61 4.83
C LEU A 211 18.47 -9.65 3.92
N THR A 212 19.61 -9.32 3.31
CA THR A 212 20.27 -10.12 2.27
C THR A 212 21.68 -10.47 2.68
N ASN A 213 22.23 -11.55 2.11
CA ASN A 213 23.59 -12.02 2.42
C ASN A 213 24.57 -11.76 1.29
N HIS A 214 24.14 -11.05 0.25
CA HIS A 214 24.90 -10.96 -0.99
C HIS A 214 25.22 -9.52 -1.41
N HIS A 215 26.41 -9.32 -1.98
CA HIS A 215 26.93 -7.99 -2.31
C HIS A 215 27.67 -7.92 -3.65
N VAL A 216 27.75 -9.03 -4.41
CA VAL A 216 28.42 -9.07 -5.71
C VAL A 216 27.37 -9.23 -6.81
N ARG A 217 27.44 -8.39 -7.86
CA ARG A 217 26.56 -8.53 -9.01
C ARG A 217 26.89 -9.79 -9.80
N ASP A 218 25.84 -10.47 -10.26
CA ASP A 218 25.96 -11.56 -11.22
C ASP A 218 25.57 -11.06 -12.63
N ASN A 219 25.97 -11.79 -13.67
CA ASN A 219 25.62 -11.44 -15.04
C ASN A 219 24.22 -11.97 -15.43
N LYS A 220 23.21 -11.69 -14.57
CA LYS A 220 21.84 -12.15 -14.80
C LYS A 220 20.85 -10.99 -14.88
N VAL A 221 19.68 -11.31 -15.40
CA VAL A 221 18.52 -10.40 -15.46
C VAL A 221 17.57 -10.75 -14.33
N PHE A 222 17.13 -9.76 -13.57
CA PHE A 222 15.96 -9.89 -12.71
C PHE A 222 14.70 -9.62 -13.54
N CYS A 223 13.70 -10.48 -13.45
CA CYS A 223 12.42 -10.27 -14.09
C CYS A 223 11.28 -10.55 -13.13
N TYR A 224 10.44 -9.53 -12.87
CA TYR A 224 9.29 -9.63 -11.99
C TYR A 224 8.04 -9.05 -12.62
N LEU A 225 7.06 -9.91 -12.90
CA LEU A 225 5.80 -9.55 -13.55
C LEU A 225 4.62 -9.83 -12.62
N ILE A 226 3.81 -8.80 -12.33
CA ILE A 226 2.60 -8.92 -11.51
C ILE A 226 1.35 -9.24 -12.34
N LYS A 227 1.33 -8.76 -13.56
CA LYS A 227 0.32 -9.04 -14.59
C LYS A 227 1.00 -8.94 -15.96
N TRP A 228 0.47 -9.64 -16.93
CA TRP A 228 0.90 -9.52 -18.32
C TRP A 228 -0.32 -9.74 -19.23
N ASP A 229 -0.22 -9.29 -20.45
CA ASP A 229 -1.20 -9.55 -21.51
C ASP A 229 -0.50 -9.79 -22.85
N THR A 230 -1.29 -9.93 -23.90
CA THR A 230 -0.79 -10.20 -25.26
C THR A 230 0.05 -9.07 -25.85
N LEU A 231 0.09 -7.90 -25.21
CA LEU A 231 0.88 -6.75 -25.65
C LEU A 231 2.28 -6.71 -25.00
N PHE A 232 2.55 -7.58 -24.03
CA PHE A 232 3.87 -7.68 -23.42
C PHE A 232 4.88 -8.21 -24.46
N PRO A 233 6.03 -7.52 -24.67
CA PRO A 233 6.96 -7.83 -25.77
C PRO A 233 7.86 -9.03 -25.45
N ILE A 234 7.27 -10.20 -25.24
CA ILE A 234 7.97 -11.38 -24.72
C ILE A 234 9.15 -11.81 -25.61
N ASP A 235 9.02 -11.71 -26.91
CA ASP A 235 10.09 -12.13 -27.84
C ASP A 235 11.28 -11.16 -27.81
N GLU A 236 11.03 -9.86 -27.60
CA GLU A 236 12.09 -8.87 -27.37
C GLU A 236 12.76 -9.10 -26.01
N VAL A 237 11.96 -9.35 -24.97
CA VAL A 237 12.47 -9.68 -23.63
C VAL A 237 13.34 -10.93 -23.68
N LYS A 238 12.93 -12.00 -24.36
CA LYS A 238 13.76 -13.21 -24.55
C LYS A 238 15.07 -12.92 -25.26
N ARG A 239 15.06 -12.07 -26.29
CA ARG A 239 16.28 -11.65 -27.00
C ARG A 239 17.23 -10.85 -26.08
N VAL A 240 16.71 -9.96 -25.27
CA VAL A 240 17.51 -9.24 -24.28
C VAL A 240 18.11 -10.21 -23.26
N VAL A 241 17.28 -11.07 -22.67
CA VAL A 241 17.73 -12.04 -21.65
C VAL A 241 18.80 -12.99 -22.18
N SER A 242 18.76 -13.38 -23.48
CA SER A 242 19.76 -14.28 -24.08
C SER A 242 21.18 -13.68 -24.14
N LYS A 243 21.34 -12.38 -23.92
CA LYS A 243 22.65 -11.71 -23.82
C LYS A 243 23.31 -11.87 -22.43
N TYR A 244 22.59 -12.44 -21.45
CA TYR A 244 23.04 -12.61 -20.08
C TYR A 244 23.18 -14.10 -19.73
N GLU A 245 23.90 -14.41 -18.64
CA GLU A 245 24.14 -15.80 -18.20
C GLU A 245 22.93 -16.49 -17.61
N GLY A 246 21.85 -15.75 -17.34
CA GLY A 246 20.62 -16.31 -16.80
C GLY A 246 19.62 -15.26 -16.34
N ILE A 247 18.59 -15.75 -15.68
CA ILE A 247 17.48 -14.93 -15.22
C ILE A 247 17.01 -15.34 -13.83
N HIS A 248 16.74 -14.36 -12.97
CA HIS A 248 16.00 -14.50 -11.73
C HIS A 248 14.55 -14.14 -12.00
N TYR A 249 13.72 -15.15 -12.26
CA TYR A 249 12.34 -14.94 -12.67
C TYR A 249 11.36 -15.14 -11.53
N PHE A 250 10.61 -14.08 -11.22
CA PHE A 250 9.58 -14.02 -10.21
C PHE A 250 8.22 -13.66 -10.85
N CYS A 251 7.14 -14.20 -10.32
CA CYS A 251 5.79 -13.79 -10.71
C CYS A 251 4.83 -13.89 -9.51
N THR A 252 3.74 -13.10 -9.53
CA THR A 252 2.72 -13.17 -8.48
C THR A 252 1.80 -14.37 -8.68
N ASN A 253 1.28 -14.61 -9.86
CA ASN A 253 0.10 -15.43 -10.07
C ASN A 253 0.32 -16.73 -10.85
N GLY A 254 1.56 -17.22 -10.99
CA GLY A 254 1.83 -18.48 -11.69
C GLY A 254 1.28 -18.53 -13.13
N GLN A 255 0.91 -17.37 -13.68
CA GLN A 255 0.45 -17.22 -15.05
C GLN A 255 1.66 -17.30 -15.94
N GLU A 256 1.58 -18.08 -16.95
CA GLU A 256 2.57 -18.44 -17.96
C GLU A 256 4.05 -18.41 -17.57
N GLN A 257 4.66 -19.54 -17.77
CA GLN A 257 6.08 -19.75 -17.49
C GLN A 257 6.88 -19.31 -18.72
N PHE A 258 7.15 -18.01 -18.84
CA PHE A 258 8.04 -17.51 -19.89
C PHE A 258 9.48 -17.99 -19.72
N PHE A 259 9.89 -18.12 -18.45
CA PHE A 259 11.20 -18.59 -18.04
C PHE A 259 11.07 -19.57 -16.87
N GLN A 260 12.15 -20.23 -16.53
CA GLN A 260 12.18 -21.05 -15.32
C GLN A 260 12.11 -20.16 -14.08
N TYR A 261 11.17 -20.44 -13.17
CA TYR A 261 11.03 -19.71 -11.91
C TYR A 261 12.22 -19.93 -10.99
N GLU A 262 12.58 -18.87 -10.25
CA GLU A 262 13.39 -19.04 -9.06
C GLU A 262 12.69 -20.00 -8.09
N LYS A 263 13.44 -20.99 -7.57
CA LYS A 263 12.91 -21.93 -6.59
C LYS A 263 12.70 -21.29 -5.23
N ASN A 264 13.63 -20.43 -4.83
CA ASN A 264 13.53 -19.63 -3.62
C ASN A 264 12.93 -18.26 -3.97
N GLN A 265 11.64 -18.07 -3.67
CA GLN A 265 10.91 -16.83 -3.89
C GLN A 265 10.54 -16.16 -2.56
N THR A 266 11.40 -16.27 -1.54
CA THR A 266 11.25 -15.50 -0.30
C THR A 266 11.44 -14.01 -0.56
N ILE A 267 10.99 -13.20 0.38
CA ILE A 267 11.12 -11.73 0.28
C ILE A 267 12.59 -11.33 0.24
N GLU A 268 13.42 -11.96 1.08
CA GLU A 268 14.85 -11.72 1.13
C GLU A 268 15.50 -12.04 -0.22
N ASN A 269 15.17 -13.20 -0.82
CA ASN A 269 15.75 -13.58 -2.11
C ASN A 269 15.25 -12.69 -3.28
N TRP A 270 14.01 -12.17 -3.18
CA TRP A 270 13.51 -11.22 -4.16
C TRP A 270 14.32 -9.90 -4.11
N VAL A 271 14.57 -9.35 -2.93
CA VAL A 271 15.41 -8.15 -2.75
C VAL A 271 16.84 -8.44 -3.22
N GLU A 272 17.44 -9.54 -2.77
CA GLU A 272 18.78 -9.95 -3.16
C GLU A 272 18.94 -10.12 -4.66
N SER A 273 17.95 -10.73 -5.33
CA SER A 273 17.98 -10.94 -6.77
C SER A 273 17.97 -9.63 -7.57
N ILE A 274 17.29 -8.59 -7.06
CA ILE A 274 17.37 -7.26 -7.67
C ILE A 274 18.76 -6.65 -7.46
N GLN A 275 19.27 -6.71 -6.23
CA GLN A 275 20.56 -6.11 -5.87
C GLN A 275 21.73 -6.71 -6.65
N LYS A 276 21.69 -8.00 -6.97
CA LYS A 276 22.79 -8.68 -7.66
C LYS A 276 22.67 -8.69 -9.19
N SER A 277 21.51 -8.43 -9.74
CA SER A 277 21.29 -8.47 -11.20
C SER A 277 21.90 -7.26 -11.93
N ASN A 278 22.30 -7.47 -13.18
CA ASN A 278 22.82 -6.41 -14.06
C ASN A 278 21.71 -5.65 -14.80
N LEU A 279 20.50 -6.22 -14.86
CA LEU A 279 19.34 -5.60 -15.47
C LEU A 279 18.06 -6.07 -14.75
N SER A 280 17.10 -5.18 -14.61
CA SER A 280 15.76 -5.47 -14.09
C SER A 280 14.70 -5.20 -15.14
N LEU A 281 13.85 -6.19 -15.43
CA LEU A 281 12.72 -6.11 -16.34
C LEU A 281 11.43 -6.33 -15.54
N THR A 282 10.61 -5.29 -15.36
CA THR A 282 9.46 -5.40 -14.45
C THR A 282 8.27 -4.53 -14.89
N ASN A 283 7.06 -4.99 -14.58
CA ASN A 283 5.84 -4.19 -14.64
C ASN A 283 5.30 -3.86 -13.24
N SER A 284 6.10 -4.11 -12.21
CA SER A 284 5.75 -3.84 -10.82
C SER A 284 6.30 -2.49 -10.38
N PHE A 285 5.45 -1.66 -9.77
CA PHE A 285 5.89 -0.43 -9.11
C PHE A 285 7.04 -0.68 -8.12
N HIS A 286 6.88 -1.66 -7.24
CA HIS A 286 7.92 -1.96 -6.24
C HIS A 286 9.15 -2.64 -6.85
N GLY A 287 8.99 -3.43 -7.93
CA GLY A 287 10.13 -3.92 -8.71
C GLY A 287 10.98 -2.76 -9.23
N THR A 288 10.34 -1.73 -9.76
CA THR A 288 11.02 -0.49 -10.20
C THR A 288 11.67 0.26 -9.02
N VAL A 289 10.95 0.43 -7.91
CA VAL A 289 11.49 1.09 -6.71
C VAL A 289 12.76 0.42 -6.20
N PHE A 290 12.76 -0.90 -6.07
CA PHE A 290 13.94 -1.64 -5.60
C PHE A 290 15.08 -1.63 -6.63
N SER A 291 14.79 -1.60 -7.93
CA SER A 291 15.80 -1.40 -8.97
C SER A 291 16.50 -0.04 -8.84
N ILE A 292 15.73 1.02 -8.55
CA ILE A 292 16.28 2.36 -8.31
C ILE A 292 17.15 2.36 -7.05
N LEU A 293 16.65 1.82 -5.93
CA LEU A 293 17.39 1.77 -4.66
C LEU A 293 18.70 1.01 -4.77
N SER A 294 18.75 -0.04 -5.60
CA SER A 294 19.94 -0.89 -5.79
C SER A 294 20.84 -0.44 -6.93
N HIS A 295 20.52 0.67 -7.60
CA HIS A 295 21.18 1.13 -8.84
C HIS A 295 21.26 0.02 -9.90
N THR A 296 20.25 -0.82 -9.97
CA THR A 296 20.12 -1.85 -11.01
C THR A 296 19.46 -1.22 -12.23
N PRO A 297 20.15 -1.15 -13.39
CA PRO A 297 19.53 -0.68 -14.63
C PRO A 297 18.20 -1.40 -14.87
N PHE A 298 17.18 -0.69 -15.35
CA PHE A 298 15.88 -1.29 -15.45
C PHE A 298 15.08 -0.81 -16.66
N VAL A 299 14.10 -1.61 -17.05
CA VAL A 299 13.00 -1.23 -17.92
C VAL A 299 11.68 -1.50 -17.22
N ALA A 300 10.84 -0.50 -17.16
CA ALA A 300 9.50 -0.57 -16.60
C ALA A 300 8.47 -0.75 -17.72
N PHE A 301 7.71 -1.85 -17.68
CA PHE A 301 6.66 -2.13 -18.65
C PHE A 301 5.31 -1.64 -18.11
N PRO A 302 4.63 -0.70 -18.78
CA PRO A 302 3.30 -0.27 -18.36
C PRO A 302 2.30 -1.42 -18.40
N LEU A 303 1.40 -1.45 -17.43
CA LEU A 303 0.24 -2.34 -17.45
C LEU A 303 -0.78 -1.83 -18.46
N THR A 304 -1.54 -2.74 -19.09
CA THR A 304 -2.52 -2.43 -20.11
C THR A 304 -3.94 -2.79 -19.67
N GLY A 305 -4.94 -2.45 -20.48
CA GLY A 305 -6.34 -2.71 -20.20
C GLY A 305 -6.82 -2.05 -18.91
N GLU A 306 -7.63 -2.77 -18.13
CA GLU A 306 -8.17 -2.28 -16.85
C GLU A 306 -7.10 -1.95 -15.81
N ALA A 307 -5.92 -2.56 -15.91
CA ALA A 307 -4.81 -2.34 -14.99
C ALA A 307 -4.00 -1.08 -15.33
N SER A 308 -4.21 -0.44 -16.49
CA SER A 308 -3.47 0.74 -16.94
C SER A 308 -3.56 1.93 -15.97
N ALA A 309 -4.69 2.06 -15.27
CA ALA A 309 -4.85 3.09 -14.24
C ALA A 309 -3.82 3.00 -13.11
N MET A 310 -3.21 1.84 -12.90
CA MET A 310 -2.16 1.62 -11.91
C MET A 310 -0.81 2.22 -12.33
N ASN A 311 -0.63 2.60 -13.60
CA ASN A 311 0.62 3.15 -14.11
C ASN A 311 0.91 4.56 -13.57
N ASN A 312 -0.11 5.31 -13.13
CA ASN A 312 0.04 6.68 -12.60
C ASN A 312 1.08 6.77 -11.48
N ARG A 313 1.14 5.75 -10.60
CA ARG A 313 2.14 5.67 -9.53
C ARG A 313 3.55 5.56 -10.09
N LEU A 314 3.72 4.71 -11.10
CA LEU A 314 4.99 4.49 -11.77
C LEU A 314 5.43 5.77 -12.50
N THR A 315 4.54 6.36 -13.29
CA THR A 315 4.80 7.61 -14.01
C THR A 315 5.10 8.75 -13.05
N SER A 316 4.32 8.94 -11.97
CA SER A 316 4.58 9.98 -10.96
C SER A 316 5.97 9.85 -10.34
N LEU A 317 6.40 8.63 -9.99
CA LEU A 317 7.73 8.39 -9.44
C LEU A 317 8.82 8.66 -10.46
N LEU A 318 8.72 8.06 -11.65
CA LEU A 318 9.78 8.18 -12.67
C LEU A 318 9.93 9.61 -13.18
N THR A 319 8.83 10.36 -13.31
CA THR A 319 8.88 11.79 -13.61
C THR A 319 9.55 12.59 -12.49
N LYS A 320 9.25 12.31 -11.21
CA LYS A 320 9.91 13.00 -10.08
C LYS A 320 11.43 12.75 -10.08
N LEU A 321 11.87 11.58 -10.53
CA LEU A 321 13.27 11.19 -10.56
C LEU A 321 13.97 11.49 -11.91
N GLY A 322 13.21 11.84 -12.98
CA GLY A 322 13.74 12.06 -14.32
C GLY A 322 14.19 10.77 -15.01
N LEU A 323 13.39 9.75 -14.88
CA LEU A 323 13.62 8.39 -15.39
C LEU A 323 12.49 7.93 -16.34
N GLU A 324 11.78 8.88 -16.99
CA GLU A 324 10.70 8.56 -17.92
C GLU A 324 11.17 7.75 -19.11
N ASP A 325 12.43 7.90 -19.49
CA ASP A 325 13.09 7.15 -20.56
C ASP A 325 13.24 5.64 -20.25
N ARG A 326 13.01 5.24 -19.00
CA ARG A 326 12.99 3.83 -18.58
C ARG A 326 11.64 3.13 -18.81
N ILE A 327 10.61 3.87 -19.22
CA ILE A 327 9.28 3.32 -19.49
C ILE A 327 9.25 2.78 -20.93
N TYR A 328 9.01 1.47 -21.08
CA TYR A 328 8.82 0.87 -22.38
C TYR A 328 7.54 1.39 -23.04
N SER A 329 7.65 1.79 -24.29
CA SER A 329 6.52 2.14 -25.15
C SER A 329 6.47 1.22 -26.36
N LYS A 330 5.26 0.86 -26.82
CA LYS A 330 5.10 0.03 -27.99
C LYS A 330 5.75 0.67 -29.23
N GLY A 331 6.64 -0.08 -29.87
CA GLY A 331 7.40 0.40 -31.03
C GLY A 331 8.75 1.03 -30.70
N THR A 332 9.09 1.18 -29.42
CA THR A 332 10.46 1.53 -29.01
C THR A 332 11.32 0.28 -29.03
N ASP A 333 12.55 0.37 -29.52
CA ASP A 333 13.52 -0.72 -29.42
C ASP A 333 13.90 -0.93 -27.94
N LEU A 334 13.60 -2.12 -27.42
CA LEU A 334 13.93 -2.46 -26.03
C LEU A 334 15.43 -2.38 -25.75
N ASN A 335 16.29 -2.73 -26.72
CA ASN A 335 17.73 -2.64 -26.55
C ASN A 335 18.19 -1.20 -26.35
N SER A 336 17.61 -0.24 -27.04
CA SER A 336 17.97 1.17 -26.88
C SER A 336 17.72 1.67 -25.45
N ILE A 337 16.64 1.21 -24.81
CA ILE A 337 16.37 1.53 -23.39
C ILE A 337 17.37 0.83 -22.48
N VAL A 338 17.66 -0.45 -22.74
CA VAL A 338 18.56 -1.26 -21.90
C VAL A 338 20.00 -0.69 -21.93
N GLU A 339 20.47 -0.28 -23.10
CA GLU A 339 21.84 0.19 -23.33
C GLU A 339 22.05 1.66 -22.93
N ALA A 340 20.96 2.44 -22.79
CA ALA A 340 21.05 3.84 -22.36
C ALA A 340 21.56 3.94 -20.92
N PRO A 341 22.58 4.75 -20.64
CA PRO A 341 23.11 4.91 -19.29
C PRO A 341 22.12 5.64 -18.36
N ILE A 342 22.19 5.32 -17.09
CA ILE A 342 21.44 6.04 -16.03
C ILE A 342 22.42 6.87 -15.23
N ASP A 343 22.17 8.17 -15.11
CA ASP A 343 22.95 9.09 -14.25
C ASP A 343 22.45 8.92 -12.80
N TRP A 344 23.02 7.92 -12.11
CA TRP A 344 22.63 7.59 -10.75
C TRP A 344 22.86 8.72 -9.75
N ASP A 345 23.86 9.56 -9.96
CA ASP A 345 24.13 10.70 -9.07
C ASP A 345 22.96 11.71 -9.10
N LYS A 346 22.45 11.99 -10.29
CA LYS A 346 21.23 12.84 -10.42
C LYS A 346 19.99 12.18 -9.87
N VAL A 347 19.82 10.88 -10.08
CA VAL A 347 18.69 10.12 -9.52
C VAL A 347 18.75 10.15 -8.01
N ASP A 348 19.89 9.88 -7.42
CA ASP A 348 20.09 9.89 -5.96
C ASP A 348 19.85 11.27 -5.35
N ALA A 349 20.31 12.34 -5.98
CA ALA A 349 20.05 13.69 -5.54
C ALA A 349 18.53 13.98 -5.48
N ARG A 350 17.80 13.69 -6.57
CA ARG A 350 16.34 13.88 -6.65
C ARG A 350 15.58 12.99 -5.67
N LEU A 351 16.02 11.73 -5.53
CA LEU A 351 15.42 10.80 -4.58
C LEU A 351 15.65 11.25 -3.14
N ASN A 352 16.83 11.75 -2.82
CA ASN A 352 17.14 12.26 -1.49
C ASN A 352 16.29 13.48 -1.14
N ASP A 353 16.14 14.43 -2.05
CA ASP A 353 15.26 15.59 -1.84
C ASP A 353 13.80 15.14 -1.60
N PHE A 354 13.30 14.22 -2.41
CA PHE A 354 11.94 13.68 -2.27
C PHE A 354 11.76 12.92 -0.94
N ARG A 355 12.78 12.16 -0.51
CA ARG A 355 12.82 11.50 0.79
C ARG A 355 12.76 12.50 1.93
N ILE A 356 13.59 13.52 1.93
CA ILE A 356 13.64 14.58 2.97
C ILE A 356 12.28 15.27 3.09
N GLU A 357 11.64 15.63 1.97
CA GLU A 357 10.29 16.22 1.97
C GLU A 357 9.26 15.28 2.61
N SER A 358 9.34 13.98 2.30
CA SER A 358 8.43 12.95 2.81
C SER A 358 8.64 12.66 4.30
N GLU A 359 9.90 12.61 4.74
CA GLU A 359 10.29 12.47 6.14
C GLU A 359 9.81 13.65 6.98
N LYS A 360 10.01 14.88 6.49
CA LYS A 360 9.52 16.10 7.15
C LYS A 360 8.02 16.07 7.34
N PHE A 361 7.27 15.64 6.30
CA PHE A 361 5.82 15.49 6.42
C PHE A 361 5.45 14.55 7.56
N LEU A 362 5.98 13.32 7.55
CA LEU A 362 5.61 12.29 8.52
C LEU A 362 6.00 12.67 9.96
N LEU A 363 7.23 13.17 10.14
CA LEU A 363 7.72 13.57 11.46
C LEU A 363 6.97 14.81 12.01
N ASN A 364 6.59 15.76 11.15
CA ASN A 364 5.81 16.93 11.58
C ASN A 364 4.36 16.54 11.89
N ALA A 365 3.78 15.62 11.16
CA ALA A 365 2.44 15.11 11.46
C ALA A 365 2.39 14.44 12.84
N LEU A 366 3.44 13.73 13.24
CA LEU A 366 3.55 13.08 14.54
C LEU A 366 3.82 14.04 15.69
N LYS A 367 4.30 15.28 15.44
CA LYS A 367 4.54 16.30 16.47
C LYS A 367 3.30 17.13 16.86
N LYS A 368 2.24 17.11 16.07
CA LYS A 368 1.09 18.04 16.17
C LYS A 368 0.24 17.94 17.44
N LYS A 369 0.62 17.21 18.48
CA LYS A 369 -0.27 16.90 19.61
C LYS A 369 -0.10 17.72 20.88
N ASP A 370 0.55 18.89 20.87
CA ASP A 370 0.62 19.77 22.04
C ASP A 370 -0.49 20.82 22.11
N GLN A 371 -1.46 20.81 21.19
CA GLN A 371 -2.63 21.65 21.30
C GLN A 371 -3.77 20.88 22.00
N SER A 372 -4.04 21.23 23.25
CA SER A 372 -5.26 20.85 23.95
C SER A 372 -6.46 21.28 23.08
N CYS A 373 -7.03 20.36 22.33
CA CYS A 373 -8.31 20.61 21.68
C CYS A 373 -9.37 20.72 22.78
N GLU A 374 -9.84 21.94 23.05
CA GLU A 374 -11.09 22.14 23.75
C GLU A 374 -12.20 21.58 22.84
N HIS A 375 -12.73 20.42 23.18
CA HIS A 375 -13.84 19.83 22.44
C HIS A 375 -15.13 20.53 22.85
N ASN A 376 -15.72 21.30 21.93
CA ASN A 376 -17.09 21.75 22.04
C ASN A 376 -18.01 20.64 21.59
N ILE A 377 -18.76 20.03 22.48
CA ILE A 377 -19.74 18.99 22.17
C ILE A 377 -21.11 19.66 22.01
N CYS A 378 -21.67 19.60 20.80
CA CYS A 378 -23.03 20.08 20.54
C CYS A 378 -23.97 18.88 20.44
N PHE A 379 -25.01 18.88 21.28
CA PHE A 379 -26.09 17.92 21.21
C PHE A 379 -27.24 18.51 20.39
N LEU A 380 -27.56 17.85 19.27
CA LEU A 380 -28.74 18.17 18.47
C LEU A 380 -29.90 17.29 18.92
N THR A 381 -30.93 17.88 19.50
CA THR A 381 -32.16 17.18 19.90
C THR A 381 -33.35 17.73 19.12
N SER A 382 -34.39 16.90 18.98
CA SER A 382 -35.61 17.29 18.28
C SER A 382 -36.54 18.22 19.09
N GLY A 383 -36.15 18.55 20.32
CA GLY A 383 -36.95 19.40 21.21
C GLY A 383 -36.12 20.25 22.17
N SER A 384 -36.76 21.15 22.94
CA SER A 384 -36.12 21.94 23.96
C SER A 384 -35.78 21.08 25.17
N VAL A 385 -34.55 21.12 25.64
CA VAL A 385 -34.07 20.38 26.82
C VAL A 385 -34.85 20.73 28.12
N HIS A 386 -35.58 21.83 28.10
CA HIS A 386 -36.36 22.32 29.25
C HIS A 386 -37.83 21.84 29.26
N HIS A 387 -38.27 21.10 28.24
CA HIS A 387 -39.61 20.54 28.21
C HIS A 387 -39.52 19.00 28.29
N ASN A 388 -40.12 18.42 29.34
CA ASN A 388 -40.16 16.97 29.60
C ASN A 388 -40.91 16.20 28.52
N TYR A 389 -40.35 16.09 27.29
CA TYR A 389 -40.85 15.28 26.20
C TYR A 389 -39.94 14.09 25.92
N GLY A 390 -40.17 13.01 26.67
CA GLY A 390 -39.70 11.67 26.34
C GLY A 390 -38.26 11.29 26.76
N GLY A 391 -37.94 10.03 26.66
CA GLY A 391 -36.68 9.44 27.15
C GLY A 391 -35.40 9.96 26.45
N LEU A 392 -35.53 10.50 25.22
CA LEU A 392 -34.37 10.99 24.44
C LEU A 392 -33.77 12.27 25.06
N ASP A 393 -34.61 13.19 25.51
CA ASP A 393 -34.15 14.44 26.10
C ASP A 393 -33.42 14.19 27.45
N ARG A 394 -33.90 13.22 28.23
CA ARG A 394 -33.28 12.82 29.52
C ARG A 394 -31.90 12.15 29.26
N VAL A 395 -31.77 11.37 28.24
CA VAL A 395 -30.48 10.78 27.84
C VAL A 395 -29.49 11.85 27.37
N THR A 396 -29.98 12.85 26.65
CA THR A 396 -29.16 13.98 26.18
C THR A 396 -28.67 14.83 27.36
N GLU A 397 -29.53 15.11 28.36
CA GLU A 397 -29.14 15.83 29.57
C GLU A 397 -28.09 15.06 30.39
N LEU A 398 -28.27 13.73 30.55
CA LEU A 398 -27.30 12.89 31.25
C LEU A 398 -25.95 12.85 30.54
N LEU A 399 -25.93 12.74 29.23
CA LEU A 399 -24.71 12.77 28.44
C LEU A 399 -24.04 14.14 28.48
N ALA A 400 -24.80 15.23 28.33
CA ALA A 400 -24.26 16.58 28.46
C ALA A 400 -23.65 16.82 29.84
N GLY A 401 -24.34 16.39 30.94
CA GLY A 401 -23.83 16.43 32.30
C GLY A 401 -22.54 15.63 32.50
N TYR A 402 -22.49 14.41 31.93
CA TYR A 402 -21.31 13.56 31.97
C TYR A 402 -20.11 14.21 31.26
N PHE A 403 -20.28 14.68 30.02
CA PHE A 403 -19.19 15.33 29.28
C PHE A 403 -18.73 16.64 29.92
N LYS A 404 -19.65 17.43 30.43
CA LYS A 404 -19.31 18.64 31.21
C LYS A 404 -18.48 18.32 32.46
N SER A 405 -18.80 17.22 33.15
CA SER A 405 -18.01 16.73 34.30
C SER A 405 -16.61 16.24 33.92
N LYS A 406 -16.39 15.93 32.61
CA LYS A 406 -15.10 15.53 32.03
C LYS A 406 -14.35 16.70 31.36
N GLY A 407 -14.82 17.94 31.53
CA GLY A 407 -14.14 19.13 31.01
C GLY A 407 -14.51 19.54 29.59
N ALA A 408 -15.56 19.00 29.01
CA ALA A 408 -16.10 19.49 27.74
C ALA A 408 -16.89 20.80 27.98
N LYS A 409 -16.73 21.75 27.04
CA LYS A 409 -17.49 23.02 27.03
C LYS A 409 -18.75 22.92 26.17
#